data_9c9c718714c0729a1df6c97233dc104d
#
_entry.id   9c9c718714c0729a1df6c97233dc104d
#
_cell.length_a   1.000
_cell.length_b   1.000
_cell.length_c   1.000
_cell.angle_alpha   90.00
_cell.angle_beta   90.00
_cell.angle_gamma   90.00
#
_symmetry.space_group_name_H-M   'P 1'
#
loop_
_entity.id
_entity.type
_entity.pdbx_description
1 polymer ?
#
loop_
_entity_poly.entity_id
_entity_poly.type
_entity_poly.pdbx_seq_one_letter_code
_entity_poly.pdbx_strand_id
1 'polypeptide(L)'
;SWLRDGEDLTIIAFSAMVPKAIEAADKLAEEGIKCTVIDPRTTSPLDEASILESAEETGRVVIVDESTPRCSIASDISSIIVDKAFKALKAPIKKVTAAHSPVPFSPALEQAYIPQTEGIIGACREVLGSN
;
A
#
# COMPACT_ATOMS: atom_id res chain seq x y z
N SER A 1 7.62 -10.31 3.27
CA SER A 1 8.95 -10.25 2.68
C SER A 1 9.18 -8.89 2.04
N TRP A 2 10.37 -8.36 2.23
CA TRP A 2 10.75 -7.04 1.73
C TRP A 2 11.28 -7.18 0.31
N LEU A 3 10.59 -6.56 -0.64
CA LEU A 3 10.97 -6.60 -2.05
C LEU A 3 11.80 -5.39 -2.45
N ARG A 4 11.68 -4.30 -1.69
CA ARG A 4 12.48 -3.10 -1.81
C ARG A 4 12.64 -2.49 -0.44
N ASP A 5 13.74 -1.78 -0.22
CA ASP A 5 14.04 -1.15 1.05
C ASP A 5 14.28 0.34 0.84
N GLY A 6 13.50 1.16 1.51
CA GLY A 6 13.60 2.63 1.42
C GLY A 6 13.10 3.28 2.69
N GLU A 7 13.50 4.51 2.91
CA GLU A 7 13.24 5.23 4.16
C GLU A 7 12.06 6.19 4.11
N ASP A 8 11.60 6.53 2.92
CA ASP A 8 10.62 7.61 2.77
C ASP A 8 9.18 7.17 2.92
N LEU A 9 8.87 5.96 2.49
CA LEU A 9 7.51 5.49 2.39
C LEU A 9 7.46 3.97 2.38
N THR A 10 6.42 3.41 2.97
CA THR A 10 6.17 1.97 2.92
C THR A 10 4.96 1.70 2.06
N ILE A 11 5.09 0.79 1.08
CA ILE A 11 3.99 0.29 0.27
C ILE A 11 3.79 -1.17 0.63
N ILE A 12 2.61 -1.51 1.08
CA ILE A 12 2.23 -2.88 1.38
C ILE A 12 1.28 -3.33 0.29
N ALA A 13 1.66 -4.35 -0.47
CA ALA A 13 0.89 -4.80 -1.62
C ALA A 13 0.66 -6.30 -1.59
N PHE A 14 -0.49 -6.73 -2.08
CA PHE A 14 -0.90 -8.13 -2.08
C PHE A 14 -1.02 -8.69 -3.48
N SER A 15 -0.53 -9.93 -3.66
CA SER A 15 -0.75 -10.72 -4.88
C SER A 15 -0.51 -9.96 -6.17
N ALA A 16 -1.55 -9.80 -6.97
CA ALA A 16 -1.46 -9.17 -8.28
C ALA A 16 -1.07 -7.68 -8.22
N MET A 17 -1.19 -7.06 -7.05
CA MET A 17 -0.83 -5.65 -6.90
C MET A 17 0.68 -5.45 -6.68
N VAL A 18 1.41 -6.50 -6.34
CA VAL A 18 2.85 -6.40 -6.09
C VAL A 18 3.62 -5.85 -7.29
N PRO A 19 3.45 -6.36 -8.52
CA PRO A 19 4.16 -5.77 -9.67
C PRO A 19 3.86 -4.30 -9.88
N LYS A 20 2.61 -3.89 -9.67
CA LYS A 20 2.22 -2.49 -9.82
C LYS A 20 2.84 -1.61 -8.74
N ALA A 21 2.93 -2.13 -7.52
CA ALA A 21 3.56 -1.43 -6.42
C ALA A 21 5.07 -1.24 -6.68
N ILE A 22 5.72 -2.26 -7.21
CA ILE A 22 7.14 -2.17 -7.55
C ILE A 22 7.35 -1.16 -8.67
N GLU A 23 6.49 -1.16 -9.68
CA GLU A 23 6.57 -0.18 -10.75
C GLU A 23 6.38 1.24 -10.22
N ALA A 24 5.43 1.43 -9.31
CA ALA A 24 5.22 2.73 -8.67
C ALA A 24 6.45 3.16 -7.88
N ALA A 25 7.04 2.24 -7.12
CA ALA A 25 8.24 2.52 -6.34
C ALA A 25 9.42 2.90 -7.25
N ASP A 26 9.55 2.22 -8.41
CA ASP A 26 10.60 2.53 -9.38
C ASP A 26 10.44 3.95 -9.93
N LYS A 27 9.22 4.33 -10.28
CA LYS A 27 8.94 5.66 -10.81
C LYS A 27 9.21 6.75 -9.75
N LEU A 28 8.83 6.48 -8.51
CA LEU A 28 9.07 7.41 -7.42
C LEU A 28 10.57 7.52 -7.11
N ALA A 29 11.32 6.43 -7.26
CA ALA A 29 12.77 6.44 -7.06
C ALA A 29 13.46 7.39 -8.04
N GLU A 30 12.93 7.53 -9.25
CA GLU A 30 13.46 8.47 -10.24
C GLU A 30 13.33 9.91 -9.75
N GLU A 31 12.40 10.17 -8.84
CA GLU A 31 12.19 11.49 -8.25
C GLU A 31 12.91 11.65 -6.90
N GLY A 32 13.73 10.68 -6.54
CA GLY A 32 14.44 10.70 -5.26
C GLY A 32 13.65 10.20 -4.07
N ILE A 33 12.48 9.63 -4.29
CA ILE A 33 11.62 9.09 -3.23
C ILE A 33 11.90 7.59 -3.11
N LYS A 34 12.37 7.18 -1.94
CA LYS A 34 12.75 5.77 -1.72
C LYS A 34 11.67 5.05 -0.93
N CYS A 35 11.10 4.02 -1.55
CA CYS A 35 10.01 3.26 -0.97
C CYS A 35 10.47 1.88 -0.52
N THR A 36 9.92 1.42 0.61
CA THR A 36 9.98 0.02 1.00
C THR A 36 8.72 -0.64 0.43
N VAL A 37 8.86 -1.80 -0.22
CA VAL A 37 7.72 -2.55 -0.72
C VAL A 37 7.70 -3.91 -0.02
N ILE A 38 6.57 -4.23 0.58
CA ILE A 38 6.38 -5.47 1.34
C ILE A 38 5.18 -6.24 0.79
N ASP A 39 5.36 -7.55 0.60
CA ASP A 39 4.26 -8.46 0.35
C ASP A 39 4.08 -9.32 1.60
N PRO A 40 3.08 -9.02 2.44
CA PRO A 40 2.92 -9.73 3.70
C PRO A 40 2.39 -11.15 3.56
N ARG A 41 1.94 -11.53 2.36
CA ARG A 41 1.40 -12.88 2.12
C ARG A 41 2.46 -13.92 1.80
N THR A 42 3.72 -13.52 1.69
CA THR A 42 4.77 -14.48 1.42
C THR A 42 5.08 -15.34 2.62
N THR A 43 4.59 -14.96 3.79
CA THR A 43 4.78 -15.73 5.02
C THR A 43 3.44 -16.08 5.65
N SER A 44 3.41 -17.21 6.36
CA SER A 44 2.24 -17.62 7.14
C SER A 44 2.74 -18.03 8.52
N PRO A 45 2.32 -17.37 9.59
CA PRO A 45 1.32 -16.28 9.64
C PRO A 45 1.80 -14.98 9.02
N LEU A 46 0.88 -14.02 8.93
CA LEU A 46 1.17 -12.68 8.42
C LEU A 46 2.40 -12.10 9.12
N ASP A 47 3.31 -11.52 8.34
CA ASP A 47 4.54 -10.94 8.86
C ASP A 47 4.28 -9.56 9.47
N GLU A 48 3.62 -9.56 10.61
CA GLU A 48 3.26 -8.35 11.33
C GLU A 48 4.49 -7.56 11.79
N ALA A 49 5.53 -8.26 12.21
CA ALA A 49 6.75 -7.61 12.70
C ALA A 49 7.41 -6.76 11.61
N SER A 50 7.53 -7.28 10.39
CA SER A 50 8.11 -6.53 9.28
C SER A 50 7.27 -5.32 8.90
N ILE A 51 5.94 -5.48 8.92
CA ILE A 51 5.02 -4.40 8.64
C ILE A 51 5.19 -3.27 9.65
N LEU A 52 5.21 -3.60 10.93
CA LEU A 52 5.35 -2.61 11.99
C LEU A 52 6.73 -1.93 11.96
N GLU A 53 7.78 -2.71 11.74
CA GLU A 53 9.13 -2.16 11.63
C GLU A 53 9.23 -1.13 10.52
N SER A 54 8.69 -1.45 9.35
CA SER A 54 8.73 -0.53 8.22
C SER A 54 7.86 0.70 8.46
N ALA A 55 6.68 0.52 9.04
CA ALA A 55 5.80 1.64 9.37
C ALA A 55 6.46 2.59 10.36
N GLU A 56 7.17 2.06 11.34
CA GLU A 56 7.89 2.89 12.31
C GLU A 56 9.05 3.62 11.67
N GLU A 57 9.76 2.97 10.76
CA GLU A 57 10.91 3.55 10.09
C GLU A 57 10.51 4.69 9.15
N THR A 58 9.49 4.47 8.31
CA THR A 58 9.10 5.47 7.30
C THR A 58 8.08 6.47 7.81
N GLY A 59 7.21 6.07 8.70
CA GLY A 59 6.11 6.89 9.20
C GLY A 59 5.02 7.19 8.18
N ARG A 60 5.15 6.67 6.96
CA ARG A 60 4.18 6.88 5.88
C ARG A 60 3.88 5.56 5.23
N VAL A 61 2.59 5.22 5.14
CA VAL A 61 2.17 3.89 4.68
C VAL A 61 1.06 4.00 3.64
N VAL A 62 1.23 3.27 2.55
CA VAL A 62 0.20 3.07 1.53
C VAL A 62 -0.03 1.57 1.42
N ILE A 63 -1.29 1.15 1.50
CA ILE A 63 -1.66 -0.26 1.39
C ILE A 63 -2.45 -0.45 0.11
N VAL A 64 -2.02 -1.41 -0.71
CA VAL A 64 -2.62 -1.67 -2.03
C VAL A 64 -3.19 -3.08 -2.06
N ASP A 65 -4.48 -3.19 -2.24
CA ASP A 65 -5.17 -4.48 -2.32
C ASP A 65 -6.27 -4.38 -3.36
N GLU A 66 -6.45 -5.43 -4.14
CA GLU A 66 -7.53 -5.47 -5.13
C GLU A 66 -8.88 -5.83 -4.52
N SER A 67 -8.93 -6.21 -3.25
CA SER A 67 -10.18 -6.49 -2.55
C SER A 67 -10.99 -5.20 -2.33
N THR A 68 -12.30 -5.36 -2.16
CA THR A 68 -13.13 -4.19 -1.83
C THR A 68 -12.81 -3.71 -0.42
N PRO A 69 -13.03 -2.42 -0.12
CA PRO A 69 -12.73 -1.89 1.21
C PRO A 69 -13.46 -2.61 2.35
N ARG A 70 -14.63 -3.17 2.09
CA ARG A 70 -15.44 -3.83 3.13
C ARG A 70 -14.84 -5.14 3.63
N CYS A 71 -14.16 -5.86 2.76
CA CYS A 71 -13.62 -7.18 3.10
C CYS A 71 -12.10 -7.22 2.93
N SER A 72 -11.47 -6.06 2.92
CA SER A 72 -10.06 -5.94 2.60
C SER A 72 -9.16 -6.26 3.78
N ILE A 73 -8.14 -7.06 3.54
CA ILE A 73 -7.04 -7.24 4.47
C ILE A 73 -6.33 -5.91 4.76
N ALA A 74 -6.42 -4.97 3.81
CA ALA A 74 -5.86 -3.64 4.00
C ALA A 74 -6.40 -2.96 5.25
N SER A 75 -7.69 -3.13 5.54
CA SER A 75 -8.30 -2.55 6.74
C SER A 75 -7.73 -3.18 8.01
N ASP A 76 -7.51 -4.49 8.00
CA ASP A 76 -6.94 -5.19 9.15
C ASP A 76 -5.51 -4.74 9.41
N ILE A 77 -4.71 -4.61 8.37
CA ILE A 77 -3.32 -4.15 8.49
C ILE A 77 -3.27 -2.71 8.96
N SER A 78 -4.14 -1.85 8.42
CA SER A 78 -4.24 -0.47 8.84
C SER A 78 -4.54 -0.38 10.34
N SER A 79 -5.47 -1.22 10.82
CA SER A 79 -5.83 -1.26 12.23
C SER A 79 -4.65 -1.67 13.11
N ILE A 80 -3.88 -2.67 12.67
CA ILE A 80 -2.71 -3.13 13.41
C ILE A 80 -1.66 -2.01 13.51
N ILE A 81 -1.40 -1.32 12.41
CA ILE A 81 -0.42 -0.23 12.41
C ILE A 81 -0.89 0.91 13.30
N VAL A 82 -2.15 1.31 13.20
CA VAL A 82 -2.69 2.39 14.02
C VAL A 82 -2.64 2.02 15.50
N ASP A 83 -2.95 0.76 15.82
CA ASP A 83 -2.95 0.32 17.21
C ASP A 83 -1.53 0.28 17.82
N LYS A 84 -0.55 -0.20 17.06
CA LYS A 84 0.79 -0.49 17.58
C LYS A 84 1.88 0.51 17.19
N ALA A 85 1.68 1.27 16.13
CA ALA A 85 2.71 2.19 15.63
C ALA A 85 2.17 3.60 15.37
N PHE A 86 1.04 3.95 15.95
CA PHE A 86 0.38 5.24 15.71
C PHE A 86 1.32 6.43 15.91
N LYS A 87 2.10 6.40 16.97
CA LYS A 87 2.98 7.53 17.30
C LYS A 87 4.08 7.77 16.27
N ALA A 88 4.43 6.75 15.50
CA ALA A 88 5.45 6.87 14.47
C ALA A 88 4.89 7.42 13.17
N LEU A 89 3.57 7.40 12.98
CA LEU A 89 2.95 7.85 11.75
C LEU A 89 3.06 9.36 11.58
N LYS A 90 3.49 9.77 10.39
CA LYS A 90 3.61 11.19 10.00
C LYS A 90 2.42 11.65 9.19
N ALA A 91 1.59 10.72 8.73
CA ALA A 91 0.41 10.99 7.90
C ALA A 91 -0.60 9.87 8.09
N PRO A 92 -1.88 10.12 7.80
CA PRO A 92 -2.88 9.05 7.81
C PRO A 92 -2.48 7.96 6.80
N ILE A 93 -2.80 6.71 7.13
CA ILE A 93 -2.55 5.60 6.22
C ILE A 93 -3.51 5.71 5.03
N LYS A 94 -2.96 5.58 3.83
CA LYS A 94 -3.76 5.62 2.61
C LYS A 94 -3.97 4.21 2.10
N LYS A 95 -5.21 3.86 1.82
CA LYS A 95 -5.56 2.56 1.24
C LYS A 95 -5.97 2.74 -0.20
N VAL A 96 -5.37 1.96 -1.09
CA VAL A 96 -5.73 1.93 -2.51
C VAL A 96 -6.34 0.56 -2.75
N THR A 97 -7.64 0.52 -2.87
CA THR A 97 -8.40 -0.72 -3.02
C THR A 97 -9.36 -0.60 -4.19
N ALA A 98 -9.94 -1.73 -4.60
CA ALA A 98 -10.96 -1.70 -5.64
C ALA A 98 -12.14 -0.85 -5.17
N ALA A 99 -12.64 0.01 -6.04
CA ALA A 99 -13.80 0.82 -5.73
C ALA A 99 -15.02 -0.07 -5.51
N HIS A 100 -15.81 0.25 -4.49
CA HIS A 100 -17.08 -0.44 -4.27
C HIS A 100 -18.07 0.05 -5.32
N SER A 101 -18.50 -0.85 -6.19
CA SER A 101 -19.35 -0.49 -7.32
C SER A 101 -20.28 -1.64 -7.68
N PRO A 102 -21.45 -1.34 -8.27
CA PRO A 102 -22.25 -2.40 -8.90
C PRO A 102 -21.39 -3.14 -9.91
N VAL A 103 -21.70 -4.41 -10.11
CA VAL A 103 -20.92 -5.25 -11.01
C VAL A 103 -20.80 -4.60 -12.39
N PRO A 104 -19.61 -4.32 -12.87
CA PRO A 104 -19.44 -3.81 -14.23
C PRO A 104 -19.73 -4.93 -15.23
N PHE A 105 -20.32 -4.55 -16.36
CA PHE A 105 -20.69 -5.51 -17.37
C PHE A 105 -19.68 -5.62 -18.50
N SER A 106 -18.62 -4.82 -18.44
CA SER A 106 -17.58 -4.89 -19.47
C SER A 106 -16.21 -5.00 -18.83
N PRO A 107 -15.27 -5.72 -19.46
CA PRO A 107 -13.90 -5.83 -18.95
C PRO A 107 -13.22 -4.47 -18.78
N ALA A 108 -13.52 -3.52 -19.66
CA ALA A 108 -12.94 -2.18 -19.54
C ALA A 108 -13.38 -1.47 -18.27
N LEU A 109 -14.66 -1.62 -17.89
CA LEU A 109 -15.16 -1.04 -16.64
C LEU A 109 -14.58 -1.75 -15.43
N GLU A 110 -14.40 -3.07 -15.51
CA GLU A 110 -13.79 -3.82 -14.41
C GLU A 110 -12.37 -3.32 -14.15
N GLN A 111 -11.61 -3.07 -15.21
CA GLN A 111 -10.24 -2.57 -15.07
C GLN A 111 -10.20 -1.20 -14.39
N ALA A 112 -11.21 -0.38 -14.58
CA ALA A 112 -11.29 0.94 -13.97
C ALA A 112 -11.36 0.87 -12.44
N TYR A 113 -11.79 -0.26 -11.89
CA TYR A 113 -11.90 -0.42 -10.44
C TYR A 113 -10.75 -1.19 -9.81
N ILE A 114 -9.81 -1.68 -10.62
CA ILE A 114 -8.62 -2.33 -10.11
C ILE A 114 -7.54 -1.26 -9.90
N PRO A 115 -6.85 -1.25 -8.74
CA PRO A 115 -5.77 -0.29 -8.52
C PRO A 115 -4.73 -0.34 -9.63
N GLN A 116 -4.35 0.82 -10.14
CA GLN A 116 -3.35 0.95 -11.19
C GLN A 116 -2.11 1.65 -10.65
N THR A 117 -0.99 1.49 -11.34
CA THR A 117 0.28 2.09 -10.95
C THR A 117 0.14 3.59 -10.68
N GLU A 118 -0.55 4.31 -11.56
CA GLU A 118 -0.74 5.76 -11.40
C GLU A 118 -1.53 6.11 -10.14
N GLY A 119 -2.52 5.29 -9.80
CA GLY A 119 -3.29 5.48 -8.57
C GLY A 119 -2.45 5.26 -7.34
N ILE A 120 -1.57 4.29 -7.39
CA ILE A 120 -0.64 4.00 -6.29
C ILE A 120 0.32 5.19 -6.11
N ILE A 121 0.87 5.69 -7.20
CA ILE A 121 1.76 6.85 -7.17
C ILE A 121 1.04 8.07 -6.59
N GLY A 122 -0.21 8.29 -7.01
CA GLY A 122 -1.02 9.39 -6.49
C GLY A 122 -1.22 9.29 -4.98
N ALA A 123 -1.53 8.10 -4.48
CA ALA A 123 -1.70 7.87 -3.05
C ALA A 123 -0.38 8.12 -2.30
N CYS A 124 0.74 7.68 -2.86
CA CYS A 124 2.06 7.91 -2.27
C CYS A 124 2.35 9.42 -2.18
N ARG A 125 2.05 10.17 -3.22
CA ARG A 125 2.26 11.62 -3.21
C ARG A 125 1.38 12.32 -2.17
N GLU A 126 0.14 11.85 -2.00
CA GLU A 126 -0.74 12.40 -0.97
C GLU A 126 -0.16 12.20 0.42
N VAL A 127 0.34 11.00 0.69
CA VAL A 127 0.92 10.67 1.99
C VAL A 127 2.20 11.47 2.23
N LEU A 128 3.02 11.65 1.20
CA LEU A 128 4.25 12.43 1.30
C LEU A 128 3.99 13.93 1.46
N GLY A 129 2.91 14.42 0.89
CA GLY A 129 2.53 15.82 1.00
C GLY A 129 1.86 16.18 2.32
N SER A 130 1.50 15.18 3.13
CA SER A 130 0.86 15.41 4.43
C SER A 130 1.92 15.65 5.49
N ASN A 131 1.78 16.72 6.22
CA ASN A 131 2.72 17.06 7.30
C ASN A 131 1.98 17.25 8.60
#